data_c3521205dd998361435d473ddb2d5826
#
_entry.id   c3521205dd998361435d473ddb2d5826
#
_cell.length_a   1.000
_cell.length_b   1.000
_cell.length_c   1.000
_cell.angle_alpha   90.00
_cell.angle_beta   90.00
_cell.angle_gamma   90.00
#
_symmetry.space_group_name_H-M   'P 1'
#
loop_
_entity.id
_entity.type
_entity.pdbx_description
1 polymer ?
#
loop_
_entity_poly.entity_id
_entity_poly.type
_entity_poly.pdbx_seq_one_letter_code
_entity_poly.pdbx_strand_id
1 'polypeptide(L)' 'MNIFRRLERLVIMMAMFFAQRVILGKTEFDAVPKALKKQVAEILIDSGLPEMVPAEFGGTKDAKTAKTV' A
#
# COMPACT_ATOMS: atom_id res chain seq x y z
N MET A 1 -7.25 11.63 24.70
CA MET A 1 -6.65 12.14 24.05
C MET A 1 -6.10 11.46 23.10
N ASN A 2 -5.93 10.48 23.20
CA ASN A 2 -5.31 9.79 22.31
C ASN A 2 -6.12 8.84 21.53
N ILE A 3 -7.42 9.12 21.37
CA ILE A 3 -8.26 8.33 20.51
C ILE A 3 -7.75 8.37 19.10
N PHE A 4 -7.30 9.54 18.64
CA PHE A 4 -6.77 9.66 17.29
C PHE A 4 -5.51 8.84 17.11
N ARG A 5 -4.66 8.79 18.12
CA ARG A 5 -3.46 7.98 18.02
C ARG A 5 -3.75 6.51 18.01
N ARG A 6 -4.77 6.10 18.76
CA ARG A 6 -5.16 4.70 18.74
C ARG A 6 -5.68 4.32 17.38
N LEU A 7 -6.49 5.20 16.79
CA LEU A 7 -7.01 4.93 15.45
C LEU A 7 -5.89 4.86 14.45
N GLU A 8 -4.90 5.74 14.59
CA GLU A 8 -3.76 5.70 13.70
C GLU A 8 -3.01 4.38 13.80
N ARG A 9 -2.82 3.90 15.01
CA ARG A 9 -2.13 2.65 15.19
C ARG A 9 -2.88 1.50 14.57
N LEU A 10 -4.19 1.49 14.77
CA LEU A 10 -5.00 0.43 14.20
C LEU A 10 -4.96 0.47 12.69
N VAL A 11 -5.02 1.66 12.12
CA VAL A 11 -4.96 1.81 10.68
C VAL A 11 -3.62 1.32 10.15
N ILE A 12 -2.53 1.68 10.83
CA ILE A 12 -1.21 1.26 10.40
C ILE A 12 -1.08 -0.27 10.48
N MET A 13 -1.58 -0.86 11.55
CA MET A 13 -1.50 -2.31 11.69
C MET A 13 -2.29 -3.01 10.60
N MET A 14 -3.46 -2.50 10.29
CA MET A 14 -4.25 -3.08 9.21
C MET A 14 -3.56 -2.88 7.87
N ALA A 15 -2.94 -1.73 7.68
CA ALA A 15 -2.22 -1.45 6.45
C ALA A 15 -1.03 -2.40 6.29
N MET A 16 -0.33 -2.68 7.37
CA MET A 16 0.78 -3.61 7.32
C MET A 16 0.29 -5.01 6.97
N PHE A 17 -0.84 -5.39 7.51
CA PHE A 17 -1.42 -6.68 7.21
C PHE A 17 -1.75 -6.79 5.74
N PHE A 18 -2.38 -5.76 5.19
CA PHE A 18 -2.71 -5.76 3.77
C PHE A 18 -1.46 -5.70 2.91
N ALA A 19 -0.45 -4.94 3.35
CA ALA A 19 0.79 -4.87 2.59
C ALA A 19 1.42 -6.25 2.47
N GLN A 20 1.42 -7.02 3.55
CA GLN A 20 1.95 -8.37 3.49
C GLN A 20 1.15 -9.24 2.55
N ARG A 21 -0.16 -9.11 2.55
CA ARG A 21 -0.97 -9.91 1.65
C ARG A 21 -0.72 -9.54 0.20
N VAL A 22 -0.46 -8.27 -0.06
CA VAL A 22 -0.14 -7.85 -1.42
C VAL A 22 1.20 -8.42 -1.83
N ILE A 23 2.19 -8.37 -0.94
CA ILE A 23 3.51 -8.90 -1.22
C ILE A 23 3.43 -10.40 -1.53
N LEU A 24 2.61 -11.12 -0.78
CA LEU A 24 2.47 -12.55 -0.96
C LEU A 24 1.59 -12.92 -2.15
N GLY A 25 1.04 -11.93 -2.83
CA GLY A 25 0.20 -12.20 -3.98
C GLY A 25 -1.20 -12.68 -3.63
N LYS A 26 -1.61 -12.56 -2.38
CA LYS A 26 -2.93 -13.03 -1.97
C LYS A 26 -4.00 -11.96 -2.10
N THR A 27 -3.61 -10.71 -2.25
CA THR A 27 -4.54 -9.61 -2.39
C THR A 27 -3.95 -8.64 -3.38
N GLU A 28 -4.77 -8.14 -4.29
CA GLU A 28 -4.31 -7.13 -5.22
C GLU A 28 -4.34 -5.77 -4.53
N PHE A 29 -3.45 -4.89 -4.92
CA PHE A 29 -3.44 -3.56 -4.33
C PHE A 29 -4.79 -2.88 -4.51
N ASP A 30 -5.42 -3.08 -5.67
CA ASP A 30 -6.72 -2.47 -5.93
C ASP A 30 -7.80 -2.97 -4.98
N ALA A 31 -7.62 -4.14 -4.41
CA ALA A 31 -8.60 -4.70 -3.48
C ALA A 31 -8.42 -4.17 -2.06
N VAL A 32 -7.35 -3.44 -1.80
CA VAL A 32 -7.15 -2.85 -0.49
C VAL A 32 -8.19 -1.77 -0.27
N PRO A 33 -8.79 -1.69 0.93
CA PRO A 33 -9.77 -0.65 1.19
C PRO A 33 -9.20 0.73 0.90
N LYS A 34 -10.03 1.56 0.32
CA LYS A 34 -9.59 2.88 -0.09
C LYS A 34 -8.95 3.66 1.04
N ALA A 35 -9.50 3.53 2.22
CA ALA A 35 -8.99 4.26 3.37
C ALA A 35 -7.58 3.83 3.76
N LEU A 36 -7.17 2.64 3.36
CA LEU A 36 -5.86 2.11 3.72
C LEU A 36 -4.86 2.15 2.57
N LYS A 37 -5.30 2.45 1.38
CA LYS A 37 -4.42 2.37 0.22
C LYS A 37 -3.17 3.23 0.36
N LYS A 38 -3.34 4.43 0.89
CA LYS A 38 -2.21 5.33 1.03
C LYS A 38 -1.16 4.75 1.98
N GLN A 39 -1.61 4.26 3.12
CA GLN A 39 -0.69 3.68 4.07
C GLN A 39 -0.04 2.41 3.53
N VAL A 40 -0.81 1.58 2.86
CA VAL A 40 -0.26 0.37 2.26
C VAL A 40 0.78 0.73 1.22
N ALA A 41 0.50 1.74 0.41
CA ALA A 41 1.45 2.19 -0.59
C ALA A 41 2.76 2.65 0.06
N GLU A 42 2.67 3.40 1.13
CA GLU A 42 3.86 3.88 1.82
C GLU A 42 4.67 2.73 2.38
N ILE A 43 3.99 1.74 2.95
CA ILE A 43 4.68 0.59 3.51
C ILE A 43 5.40 -0.18 2.41
N LEU A 44 4.74 -0.38 1.28
CA LEU A 44 5.35 -1.12 0.18
C LEU A 44 6.56 -0.38 -0.38
N ILE A 45 6.45 0.93 -0.53
CA ILE A 45 7.56 1.72 -1.04
C ILE A 45 8.72 1.70 -0.06
N ASP A 46 8.43 1.84 1.23
CA ASP A 46 9.47 1.80 2.24
C ASP A 46 10.15 0.44 2.31
N SER A 47 9.44 -0.60 1.91
CA SER A 47 10.00 -1.93 1.88
C SER A 47 10.78 -2.21 0.61
N GLY A 48 10.88 -1.23 -0.28
CA GLY A 48 11.61 -1.43 -1.51
C GLY A 48 10.82 -2.08 -2.61
N LEU A 49 9.48 -1.97 -2.54
CA LEU A 49 8.62 -2.61 -3.52
C LEU A 49 7.70 -1.60 -4.21
N PRO A 50 8.23 -0.49 -4.72
CA PRO A 50 7.39 0.49 -5.38
C PRO A 50 6.72 -0.07 -6.65
N GLU A 51 7.25 -1.13 -7.20
CA GLU A 51 6.67 -1.73 -8.39
C GLU A 51 5.32 -2.38 -8.10
N MET A 52 4.97 -2.53 -6.83
CA MET A 52 3.67 -3.07 -6.46
C MET A 52 2.64 -1.98 -6.21
N VAL A 53 3.04 -0.72 -6.37
CA VAL A 53 2.21 0.42 -6.05
C VAL A 53 1.96 1.23 -7.31
N PRO A 54 0.69 1.61 -7.60
CA PRO A 54 0.40 2.44 -8.76
C PRO A 54 1.08 3.80 -8.67
N ALA A 55 1.30 4.41 -9.83
CA ALA A 55 1.98 5.69 -9.88
C ALA A 55 1.22 6.77 -9.11
N GLU A 56 -0.10 6.68 -9.07
CA GLU A 56 -0.89 7.69 -8.37
C GLU A 56 -0.63 7.68 -6.87
N PHE A 57 -0.04 6.61 -6.36
CA PHE A 57 0.32 6.53 -4.95
C PHE A 57 1.83 6.60 -4.76
N GLY A 58 2.55 7.01 -5.78
CA GLY A 58 3.99 7.18 -5.66
C GLY A 58 4.81 5.97 -6.07
N GLY A 59 4.17 4.95 -6.59
CA GLY A 59 4.88 3.76 -7.01
C GLY A 59 5.22 3.77 -8.49
N THR A 60 5.68 2.65 -8.99
CA THR A 60 6.10 2.54 -10.37
C THR A 60 5.31 1.52 -11.17
N LYS A 61 4.26 0.97 -10.60
CA LYS A 61 3.51 -0.08 -11.26
C LYS A 61 2.99 0.35 -12.63
N ASP A 62 2.33 1.50 -12.67
CA ASP A 62 1.79 1.98 -13.93
C ASP A 62 2.87 2.47 -14.86
N ALA A 63 3.90 3.09 -14.31
CA ALA A 63 4.99 3.56 -15.12
C ALA A 63 5.71 2.40 -15.78
N LYS A 64 5.84 1.31 -15.06
CA LYS A 64 6.47 0.14 -15.60
C LYS A 64 5.68 -0.42 -16.76
N THR A 65 4.36 -0.46 -16.59
CA THR A 65 3.49 -0.94 -17.65
C THR A 65 3.61 -0.05 -18.86
N ALA A 66 3.66 1.25 -18.66
CA ALA A 66 3.77 2.18 -19.75
C ALA A 66 5.09 2.01 -20.49
N LYS A 67 6.13 1.69 -19.77
CA LYS A 67 7.41 1.55 -20.40
C LYS A 67 7.53 0.35 -21.29
N THR A 68 6.85 -0.69 -20.97
CA THR A 68 6.95 -1.89 -21.77
C THR A 68 6.27 -1.73 -23.11
N VAL A 69 5.55 -0.68 -23.25
CA VAL A 69 4.96 -0.39 -24.54
C VAL A 69 5.97 0.28 -25.45
#